data_e7ff153863cc38430b97550bef9582f8
#
_entry.id   e7ff153863cc38430b97550bef9582f8
#
_cell.length_a   1.000
_cell.length_b   1.000
_cell.length_c   1.000
_cell.angle_alpha   90.00
_cell.angle_beta   90.00
_cell.angle_gamma   90.00
#
_symmetry.space_group_name_H-M   'P 1'
#
loop_
_entity.id
_entity.type
_entity.pdbx_description
1 polymer ?
#
loop_
_entity_poly.entity_id
_entity_poly.type
_entity_poly.pdbx_seq_one_letter_code
_entity_poly.pdbx_strand_id
1 'polypeptide(L)'
;MAKLHFRPYIPNQTVLFPQRIDENIAADDPVRIVNAVVDNLNLDNFKKLYKETGRSAYHPKMMLKVIIYAYMNNIYSCRKIEKLLLRDIHYIWLAGHEHPNFITINRFRNRVKEEINNVFTQLVLVLADKGFISLDVEYIDGTKIESKANKYTFVWRKTVEKNRTRLLNKIRILLEQVDEAIVQENSAKDTSVELTPSMLSNIVDELKEVLEHQPATQDKEQKKALREKKKQVRELEGYRDKLMEYDNHLEVLGERNSYSKTDPDATFMRMKEDAMKNGQTKPGYNLQIGTENQFIIDFRLFPNPTDTLTLIPFFHSFQHRYNRLPGIGVADSGYGSEENYRFMQENGIEAFVKYNYFHKEQRPRYTPNPFHAESLHYNAGEDYYVCPMGQHMNRIGTRRDKTASGYITESARYRAQRCEGCPLRGSCFKAQGNRIIEVNHRLNQYKRQARERLVSEEGVRHRGRRCIEPEAVFGQMKYNMAYRRFRHVGEDKVKMDFAFFAIAFNIKKMCAKLRKAGKELITLAKSIFIGLFITRYNGKIATCYQMNEKKAA
;
A
#
# COMPACT_ATOMS: atom_id res chain seq x y z
N MET A 1 -17.05 57.83 37.37
CA MET A 1 -16.87 57.02 36.16
C MET A 1 -15.39 56.63 36.08
N ALA A 2 -15.08 55.34 36.07
CA ALA A 2 -13.70 54.86 35.91
C ALA A 2 -13.23 55.20 34.49
N LYS A 3 -12.12 55.94 34.38
CA LYS A 3 -11.50 56.21 33.07
C LYS A 3 -10.94 54.94 32.49
N LEU A 4 -11.36 54.62 31.24
CA LEU A 4 -10.81 53.49 30.49
C LEU A 4 -9.29 53.71 30.31
N HIS A 5 -8.49 52.77 30.84
CA HIS A 5 -7.03 52.77 30.66
C HIS A 5 -6.65 51.65 29.69
N PHE A 6 -6.03 52.01 28.57
CA PHE A 6 -5.41 51.09 27.64
C PHE A 6 -3.92 50.92 27.96
N ARG A 7 -3.40 49.71 27.72
CA ARG A 7 -1.95 49.50 27.77
C ARG A 7 -1.29 50.25 26.61
N PRO A 8 -0.07 50.80 26.80
CA PRO A 8 0.64 51.48 25.71
C PRO A 8 0.84 50.53 24.52
N TYR A 9 0.56 51.00 23.32
CA TYR A 9 0.76 50.28 22.06
C TYR A 9 1.80 51.04 21.22
N ILE A 10 3.04 50.52 21.19
CA ILE A 10 4.17 51.11 20.48
C ILE A 10 4.72 50.07 19.50
N PRO A 11 4.19 50.02 18.25
CA PRO A 11 4.57 48.98 17.27
C PRO A 11 6.03 49.06 16.80
N ASN A 12 6.67 50.25 16.94
CA ASN A 12 8.04 50.50 16.50
C ASN A 12 9.00 50.66 17.69
N GLN A 13 8.76 49.97 18.80
CA GLN A 13 9.64 50.02 19.96
C GLN A 13 11.03 49.48 19.60
N THR A 14 12.06 50.28 19.77
CA THR A 14 13.45 49.86 19.60
C THR A 14 13.91 49.10 20.84
N VAL A 15 14.47 47.93 20.66
CA VAL A 15 15.04 47.09 21.74
C VAL A 15 16.56 47.23 21.68
N LEU A 16 17.18 47.65 22.78
CA LEU A 16 18.64 47.83 22.88
C LEU A 16 19.41 46.49 22.75
N PHE A 17 18.85 45.41 23.30
CA PHE A 17 19.38 44.05 23.22
C PHE A 17 18.31 43.13 22.63
N PRO A 18 18.52 42.55 21.43
CA PRO A 18 17.55 41.64 20.87
C PRO A 18 17.43 40.37 21.75
N GLN A 19 16.19 40.03 22.12
CA GLN A 19 15.91 38.80 22.87
C GLN A 19 16.26 37.58 22.01
N ARG A 20 16.73 36.53 22.66
CA ARG A 20 16.91 35.25 22.00
C ARG A 20 15.54 34.68 21.63
N ILE A 21 15.39 34.14 20.41
CA ILE A 21 14.11 33.62 19.93
C ILE A 21 13.57 32.48 20.82
N ASP A 22 14.46 31.65 21.37
CA ASP A 22 14.07 30.54 22.23
C ASP A 22 13.44 30.99 23.56
N GLU A 23 13.67 32.20 24.01
CA GLU A 23 13.03 32.78 25.20
C GLU A 23 11.52 33.03 24.97
N ASN A 24 11.13 33.30 23.73
CA ASN A 24 9.75 33.51 23.33
C ASN A 24 8.99 32.21 23.05
N ILE A 25 9.65 31.04 23.11
CA ILE A 25 9.06 29.74 22.91
C ILE A 25 8.82 29.07 24.27
N ALA A 26 7.57 28.70 24.54
CA ALA A 26 7.23 28.05 25.81
C ALA A 26 8.12 26.84 26.08
N ALA A 27 8.43 26.61 27.34
CA ALA A 27 9.29 25.50 27.74
C ALA A 27 8.70 24.13 27.40
N ASP A 28 7.36 24.02 27.40
CA ASP A 28 6.58 22.81 27.08
C ASP A 28 6.08 22.78 25.64
N ASP A 29 6.61 23.64 24.74
CA ASP A 29 6.19 23.61 23.34
C ASP A 29 6.70 22.36 22.61
N PRO A 30 5.85 21.68 21.81
CA PRO A 30 6.22 20.51 21.02
C PRO A 30 7.41 20.71 20.08
N VAL A 31 7.69 21.93 19.66
CA VAL A 31 8.84 22.27 18.81
C VAL A 31 10.17 21.87 19.46
N ARG A 32 10.26 21.98 20.79
CA ARG A 32 11.45 21.58 21.55
C ARG A 32 11.66 20.06 21.52
N ILE A 33 10.56 19.30 21.54
CA ILE A 33 10.62 17.83 21.39
C ILE A 33 11.09 17.45 20.00
N VAL A 34 10.57 18.09 18.95
CA VAL A 34 11.04 17.85 17.58
C VAL A 34 12.53 18.12 17.47
N ASN A 35 12.98 19.25 18.02
CA ASN A 35 14.40 19.59 18.02
C ASN A 35 15.23 18.50 18.71
N ALA A 36 14.85 18.11 19.93
CA ALA A 36 15.54 17.12 20.72
C ALA A 36 15.56 15.73 20.07
N VAL A 37 14.42 15.27 19.55
CA VAL A 37 14.32 13.96 18.88
C VAL A 37 15.22 13.91 17.67
N VAL A 38 15.15 14.88 16.77
CA VAL A 38 15.96 14.87 15.53
C VAL A 38 17.45 15.02 15.82
N ASP A 39 17.84 15.76 16.86
CA ASP A 39 19.25 15.88 17.24
C ASP A 39 19.86 14.55 17.68
N ASN A 40 19.04 13.64 18.20
CA ASN A 40 19.47 12.31 18.66
C ASN A 40 19.37 11.21 17.62
N LEU A 41 18.75 11.45 16.47
CA LEU A 41 18.70 10.47 15.37
C LEU A 41 20.06 10.38 14.68
N ASN A 42 20.42 9.15 14.27
CA ASN A 42 21.57 8.94 13.41
C ASN A 42 21.21 9.30 11.96
N LEU A 43 21.82 10.36 11.45
CA LEU A 43 21.64 10.87 10.10
C LEU A 43 22.94 10.77 9.27
N ASP A 44 23.86 9.87 9.60
CA ASP A 44 25.13 9.75 8.88
C ASP A 44 24.91 9.34 7.42
N ASN A 45 23.92 8.52 7.13
CA ASN A 45 23.54 8.19 5.76
C ASN A 45 23.06 9.42 4.96
N PHE A 46 22.45 10.40 5.61
CA PHE A 46 22.05 11.63 4.92
C PHE A 46 23.26 12.42 4.42
N LYS A 47 24.38 12.39 5.15
CA LYS A 47 25.62 13.05 4.73
C LYS A 47 26.17 12.48 3.44
N LYS A 48 26.08 11.16 3.26
CA LYS A 48 26.52 10.46 2.05
C LYS A 48 25.76 10.88 0.77
N LEU A 49 24.56 11.46 0.94
CA LEU A 49 23.74 11.96 -0.17
C LEU A 49 24.18 13.34 -0.70
N TYR A 50 25.16 13.97 -0.05
CA TYR A 50 25.67 15.28 -0.45
C TYR A 50 27.04 15.13 -1.12
N LYS A 51 27.29 15.96 -2.14
CA LYS A 51 28.60 16.05 -2.78
C LYS A 51 29.53 16.91 -1.94
N GLU A 52 30.80 16.58 -1.91
CA GLU A 52 31.83 17.37 -1.21
C GLU A 52 32.12 18.70 -1.90
N THR A 53 31.86 18.79 -3.19
CA THR A 53 32.11 19.98 -4.01
C THR A 53 30.82 20.68 -4.39
N GLY A 54 30.86 22.01 -4.52
CA GLY A 54 29.73 22.83 -4.93
C GLY A 54 29.33 23.87 -3.89
N ARG A 55 28.15 24.50 -4.08
CA ARG A 55 27.59 25.48 -3.16
C ARG A 55 27.22 24.84 -1.83
N SER A 56 27.49 25.52 -0.72
CA SER A 56 27.13 25.07 0.64
C SER A 56 25.65 24.68 0.73
N ALA A 57 25.41 23.47 1.25
CA ALA A 57 24.08 22.92 1.42
C ALA A 57 23.53 23.24 2.82
N TYR A 58 22.21 23.40 2.93
CA TYR A 58 21.54 23.49 4.23
C TYR A 58 21.75 22.19 5.03
N HIS A 59 21.92 22.33 6.33
CA HIS A 59 22.20 21.22 7.21
C HIS A 59 21.04 20.20 7.22
N PRO A 60 21.26 18.88 7.00
CA PRO A 60 20.19 17.88 6.92
C PRO A 60 19.28 17.82 8.16
N LYS A 61 19.86 17.94 9.36
CA LYS A 61 19.08 17.95 10.62
C LYS A 61 18.09 19.13 10.65
N MET A 62 18.54 20.31 10.26
CA MET A 62 17.70 21.50 10.21
C MET A 62 16.52 21.29 9.25
N MET A 63 16.81 20.84 8.02
CA MET A 63 15.77 20.57 7.02
C MET A 63 14.75 19.53 7.52
N LEU A 64 15.23 18.48 8.19
CA LEU A 64 14.39 17.43 8.75
C LEU A 64 13.50 17.97 9.88
N LYS A 65 14.04 18.74 10.82
CA LYS A 65 13.29 19.39 11.91
C LYS A 65 12.15 20.24 11.39
N VAL A 66 12.44 21.11 10.42
CA VAL A 66 11.46 22.00 9.79
C VAL A 66 10.32 21.22 9.12
N ILE A 67 10.65 20.19 8.36
CA ILE A 67 9.65 19.39 7.64
C ILE A 67 8.78 18.58 8.63
N ILE A 68 9.38 17.92 9.62
CA ILE A 68 8.63 17.14 10.62
C ILE A 68 7.69 18.07 11.41
N TYR A 69 8.17 19.22 11.86
CA TYR A 69 7.33 20.16 12.59
C TYR A 69 6.19 20.71 11.73
N ALA A 70 6.44 20.94 10.43
CA ALA A 70 5.41 21.33 9.49
C ALA A 70 4.31 20.26 9.36
N TYR A 71 4.71 18.98 9.22
CA TYR A 71 3.75 17.89 9.15
C TYR A 71 2.95 17.72 10.44
N MET A 72 3.55 17.94 11.61
CA MET A 72 2.83 17.95 12.90
C MET A 72 1.73 19.02 12.94
N ASN A 73 1.93 20.14 12.27
CA ASN A 73 1.01 21.27 12.18
C ASN A 73 0.12 21.21 10.90
N ASN A 74 0.01 20.05 10.25
CA ASN A 74 -0.80 19.83 9.05
C ASN A 74 -0.35 20.67 7.84
N ILE A 75 0.91 21.05 7.79
CA ILE A 75 1.50 21.88 6.73
C ILE A 75 2.40 21.00 5.88
N TYR A 76 1.89 20.60 4.72
CA TYR A 76 2.54 19.69 3.81
C TYR A 76 3.13 20.35 2.56
N SER A 77 2.75 21.61 2.29
CA SER A 77 3.17 22.37 1.12
C SER A 77 4.51 23.06 1.37
N CYS A 78 5.52 22.76 0.55
CA CYS A 78 6.84 23.41 0.62
C CYS A 78 6.76 24.94 0.54
N ARG A 79 5.83 25.50 -0.29
CA ARG A 79 5.62 26.95 -0.38
C ARG A 79 5.04 27.54 0.91
N LYS A 80 4.19 26.80 1.65
CA LYS A 80 3.72 27.24 2.95
C LYS A 80 4.84 27.18 3.99
N ILE A 81 5.67 26.11 3.96
CA ILE A 81 6.83 25.97 4.85
C ILE A 81 7.80 27.15 4.66
N GLU A 82 8.15 27.49 3.42
CA GLU A 82 8.99 28.66 3.10
C GLU A 82 8.45 29.96 3.71
N LYS A 83 7.13 30.20 3.61
CA LYS A 83 6.51 31.39 4.21
C LYS A 83 6.60 31.40 5.73
N LEU A 84 6.52 30.23 6.39
CA LEU A 84 6.61 30.13 7.85
C LEU A 84 8.03 30.34 8.35
N LEU A 85 9.04 29.96 7.60
CA LEU A 85 10.44 30.26 7.92
C LEU A 85 10.73 31.75 8.03
N LEU A 86 9.89 32.62 7.47
CA LEU A 86 10.00 34.08 7.54
C LEU A 86 9.08 34.74 8.57
N ARG A 87 8.08 34.00 9.11
CA ARG A 87 6.97 34.63 9.86
C ARG A 87 6.67 33.98 11.20
N ASP A 88 7.08 32.73 11.40
CA ASP A 88 6.75 31.94 12.60
C ASP A 88 8.03 31.67 13.40
N ILE A 89 8.03 32.08 14.65
CA ILE A 89 9.21 31.99 15.53
C ILE A 89 9.69 30.55 15.73
N HIS A 90 8.79 29.58 15.75
CA HIS A 90 9.14 28.16 15.92
C HIS A 90 9.93 27.64 14.72
N TYR A 91 9.51 28.03 13.49
CA TYR A 91 10.22 27.64 12.26
C TYR A 91 11.54 28.40 12.11
N ILE A 92 11.56 29.68 12.45
CA ILE A 92 12.79 30.50 12.45
C ILE A 92 13.82 29.91 13.42
N TRP A 93 13.38 29.54 14.63
CA TRP A 93 14.22 28.91 15.63
C TRP A 93 14.78 27.55 15.18
N LEU A 94 13.91 26.63 14.65
CA LEU A 94 14.35 25.33 14.12
C LEU A 94 15.33 25.46 12.97
N ALA A 95 15.17 26.49 12.15
CA ALA A 95 16.01 26.75 10.99
C ALA A 95 17.30 27.50 11.34
N GLY A 96 17.46 27.99 12.56
CA GLY A 96 18.62 28.84 12.93
C GLY A 96 18.75 30.06 12.05
N HIS A 97 17.61 30.72 11.73
CA HIS A 97 17.50 31.87 10.82
C HIS A 97 17.80 31.61 9.35
N GLU A 98 17.96 30.35 8.96
CA GLU A 98 18.12 29.97 7.56
C GLU A 98 16.77 29.92 6.82
N HIS A 99 16.78 30.33 5.54
CA HIS A 99 15.55 30.50 4.74
C HIS A 99 15.60 29.66 3.43
N PRO A 100 15.59 28.33 3.50
CA PRO A 100 15.52 27.51 2.29
C PRO A 100 14.22 27.77 1.53
N ASN A 101 14.33 28.00 0.23
CA ASN A 101 13.17 28.16 -0.63
C ASN A 101 12.42 26.84 -0.86
N PHE A 102 11.18 26.92 -1.35
CA PHE A 102 10.32 25.75 -1.57
C PHE A 102 10.92 24.69 -2.50
N ILE A 103 11.74 25.10 -3.48
CA ILE A 103 12.42 24.17 -4.40
C ILE A 103 13.49 23.40 -3.63
N THR A 104 14.26 24.05 -2.77
CA THR A 104 15.29 23.42 -1.92
C THR A 104 14.66 22.43 -0.94
N ILE A 105 13.54 22.80 -0.30
CA ILE A 105 12.79 21.90 0.59
C ILE A 105 12.31 20.66 -0.18
N ASN A 106 11.75 20.86 -1.37
CA ASN A 106 11.30 19.73 -2.19
C ASN A 106 12.44 18.83 -2.70
N ARG A 107 13.57 19.45 -3.08
CA ARG A 107 14.79 18.69 -3.47
C ARG A 107 15.35 17.89 -2.31
N PHE A 108 15.36 18.45 -1.10
CA PHE A 108 15.77 17.71 0.10
C PHE A 108 14.89 16.49 0.32
N ARG A 109 13.55 16.63 0.32
CA ARG A 109 12.62 15.50 0.48
C ARG A 109 12.92 14.39 -0.51
N ASN A 110 13.05 14.73 -1.81
CA ASN A 110 13.35 13.74 -2.84
C ASN A 110 14.74 13.11 -2.67
N ARG A 111 15.73 13.84 -2.16
CA ARG A 111 17.08 13.33 -1.89
C ARG A 111 17.09 12.27 -0.81
N VAL A 112 16.33 12.47 0.26
CA VAL A 112 16.27 11.55 1.41
C VAL A 112 15.20 10.48 1.29
N LYS A 113 14.57 10.30 0.13
CA LYS A 113 13.40 9.43 -0.05
C LYS A 113 13.63 7.98 0.39
N GLU A 114 14.82 7.45 0.21
CA GLU A 114 15.18 6.07 0.58
C GLU A 114 15.53 5.97 2.07
N GLU A 115 16.19 6.99 2.60
CA GLU A 115 16.69 6.99 3.98
C GLU A 115 15.65 7.41 5.02
N ILE A 116 14.59 8.12 4.65
CA ILE A 116 13.60 8.60 5.61
C ILE A 116 12.87 7.45 6.31
N ASN A 117 12.77 6.29 5.67
CA ASN A 117 12.20 5.10 6.25
C ASN A 117 13.05 4.54 7.40
N ASN A 118 14.36 4.67 7.31
CA ASN A 118 15.29 4.32 8.39
C ASN A 118 15.15 5.26 9.58
N VAL A 119 14.92 6.55 9.32
CA VAL A 119 14.63 7.54 10.36
C VAL A 119 13.33 7.21 11.10
N PHE A 120 12.28 6.80 10.37
CA PHE A 120 11.04 6.31 10.97
C PHE A 120 11.30 5.10 11.88
N THR A 121 12.07 4.12 11.42
CA THR A 121 12.43 2.94 12.22
C THR A 121 13.17 3.32 13.50
N GLN A 122 14.16 4.22 13.41
CA GLN A 122 14.88 4.72 14.59
C GLN A 122 13.94 5.37 15.61
N LEU A 123 12.99 6.20 15.15
CA LEU A 123 12.01 6.82 16.04
C LEU A 123 11.14 5.77 16.75
N VAL A 124 10.67 4.74 16.03
CA VAL A 124 9.87 3.67 16.63
C VAL A 124 10.66 2.88 17.67
N LEU A 125 11.93 2.60 17.41
CA LEU A 125 12.83 1.95 18.40
C LEU A 125 13.04 2.83 19.64
N VAL A 126 13.14 4.15 19.48
CA VAL A 126 13.17 5.10 20.61
C VAL A 126 11.89 5.05 21.42
N LEU A 127 10.71 4.96 20.76
CA LEU A 127 9.43 4.80 21.45
C LEU A 127 9.34 3.49 22.23
N ALA A 128 9.91 2.40 21.71
CA ALA A 128 10.00 1.12 22.40
C ALA A 128 10.93 1.20 23.60
N ASP A 129 12.12 1.77 23.45
CA ASP A 129 13.08 1.98 24.55
C ASP A 129 12.50 2.82 25.70
N LYS A 130 11.66 3.80 25.38
CA LYS A 130 10.97 4.64 26.38
C LYS A 130 9.68 4.03 26.92
N GLY A 131 9.34 2.79 26.56
CA GLY A 131 8.17 2.07 27.07
C GLY A 131 6.82 2.58 26.58
N PHE A 132 6.78 3.35 25.49
CA PHE A 132 5.50 3.75 24.87
C PHE A 132 4.83 2.61 24.12
N ILE A 133 5.62 1.68 23.60
CA ILE A 133 5.22 0.50 22.83
C ILE A 133 6.14 -0.68 23.20
N SER A 134 5.72 -1.90 22.90
CA SER A 134 6.50 -3.13 23.14
C SER A 134 7.04 -3.77 21.86
N LEU A 135 6.40 -3.51 20.72
CA LEU A 135 6.57 -4.22 19.46
C LEU A 135 6.19 -5.71 19.53
N ASP A 136 5.42 -6.12 20.53
CA ASP A 136 4.95 -7.50 20.70
C ASP A 136 3.57 -7.70 20.10
N VAL A 137 2.76 -6.64 20.06
CA VAL A 137 1.40 -6.65 19.50
C VAL A 137 1.31 -5.71 18.33
N GLU A 138 0.85 -6.21 17.19
CA GLU A 138 0.60 -5.39 16.02
C GLU A 138 -0.88 -5.41 15.63
N TYR A 139 -1.53 -4.22 15.71
CA TYR A 139 -2.89 -4.02 15.22
C TYR A 139 -2.82 -3.54 13.78
N ILE A 140 -3.27 -4.39 12.86
CA ILE A 140 -3.14 -4.16 11.41
C ILE A 140 -4.49 -3.79 10.82
N ASP A 141 -4.50 -2.73 10.00
CA ASP A 141 -5.65 -2.38 9.17
C ASP A 141 -5.21 -1.58 7.94
N GLY A 142 -6.05 -1.63 6.89
CA GLY A 142 -5.83 -0.98 5.62
C GLY A 142 -6.81 0.17 5.37
N THR A 143 -6.30 1.22 4.73
CA THR A 143 -7.15 2.29 4.23
C THR A 143 -6.73 2.73 2.83
N LYS A 144 -7.74 3.05 2.01
CA LYS A 144 -7.52 3.57 0.66
C LYS A 144 -7.31 5.06 0.71
N ILE A 145 -6.20 5.54 0.13
CA ILE A 145 -5.88 6.96 0.02
C ILE A 145 -5.76 7.32 -1.46
N GLU A 146 -6.44 8.39 -1.86
CA GLU A 146 -6.45 8.90 -3.23
C GLU A 146 -5.05 9.37 -3.64
N SER A 147 -4.60 8.97 -4.85
CA SER A 147 -3.39 9.49 -5.48
C SER A 147 -3.61 10.93 -5.99
N LYS A 148 -2.50 11.64 -6.24
CA LYS A 148 -2.52 12.92 -6.95
C LYS A 148 -2.94 12.80 -8.42
N ALA A 149 -3.03 11.59 -8.94
CA ALA A 149 -3.34 11.31 -10.34
C ALA A 149 -4.67 11.88 -10.81
N ASN A 150 -4.75 12.12 -12.12
CA ASN A 150 -6.01 12.48 -12.76
C ASN A 150 -6.93 11.26 -12.84
N LYS A 151 -8.15 11.38 -12.32
CA LYS A 151 -9.14 10.30 -12.29
C LYS A 151 -9.68 9.88 -13.67
N TYR A 152 -9.45 10.68 -14.70
CA TYR A 152 -9.91 10.40 -16.07
C TYR A 152 -8.85 9.71 -16.95
N THR A 153 -7.63 9.56 -16.48
CA THR A 153 -6.54 8.91 -17.21
C THR A 153 -6.40 7.42 -16.85
N PHE A 154 -7.48 6.68 -16.96
CA PHE A 154 -7.53 5.27 -16.59
C PHE A 154 -7.17 4.33 -17.75
N VAL A 155 -6.49 3.25 -17.41
CA VAL A 155 -6.23 2.10 -18.29
C VAL A 155 -6.77 0.85 -17.58
N TRP A 156 -7.65 0.09 -18.26
CA TRP A 156 -8.24 -1.14 -17.72
C TRP A 156 -7.73 -2.36 -18.48
N ARG A 157 -7.24 -3.37 -17.77
CA ARG A 157 -6.74 -4.63 -18.35
C ARG A 157 -7.70 -5.23 -19.36
N LYS A 158 -8.95 -5.47 -18.98
CA LYS A 158 -9.98 -6.05 -19.85
C LYS A 158 -10.16 -5.28 -21.16
N THR A 159 -10.04 -3.94 -21.11
CA THR A 159 -10.18 -3.10 -22.30
C THR A 159 -8.95 -3.23 -23.21
N VAL A 160 -7.75 -3.24 -22.61
CA VAL A 160 -6.49 -3.40 -23.35
C VAL A 160 -6.45 -4.77 -24.01
N GLU A 161 -6.70 -5.85 -23.28
CA GLU A 161 -6.72 -7.22 -23.79
C GLU A 161 -7.75 -7.41 -24.94
N LYS A 162 -8.98 -6.89 -24.73
CA LYS A 162 -10.01 -6.93 -25.79
C LYS A 162 -9.60 -6.17 -27.04
N ASN A 163 -9.01 -4.98 -26.88
CA ASN A 163 -8.58 -4.16 -28.01
C ASN A 163 -7.35 -4.78 -28.70
N ARG A 164 -6.41 -5.35 -27.93
CA ARG A 164 -5.25 -6.09 -28.45
C ARG A 164 -5.71 -7.28 -29.31
N THR A 165 -6.62 -8.09 -28.82
CA THR A 165 -7.17 -9.23 -29.58
C THR A 165 -7.85 -8.78 -30.87
N ARG A 166 -8.64 -7.70 -30.80
CA ARG A 166 -9.28 -7.13 -32.00
C ARG A 166 -8.25 -6.59 -33.00
N LEU A 167 -7.18 -5.97 -32.51
CA LEU A 167 -6.10 -5.46 -33.35
C LEU A 167 -5.34 -6.60 -34.03
N LEU A 168 -4.98 -7.65 -33.30
CA LEU A 168 -4.33 -8.84 -33.84
C LEU A 168 -5.15 -9.49 -34.98
N ASN A 169 -6.47 -9.57 -34.82
CA ASN A 169 -7.35 -10.07 -35.88
C ASN A 169 -7.34 -9.16 -37.13
N LYS A 170 -7.32 -7.83 -36.94
CA LYS A 170 -7.21 -6.90 -38.07
C LYS A 170 -5.87 -7.01 -38.79
N ILE A 171 -4.78 -7.18 -38.04
CA ILE A 171 -3.44 -7.39 -38.61
C ILE A 171 -3.43 -8.68 -39.43
N ARG A 172 -3.99 -9.77 -38.92
CA ARG A 172 -4.06 -11.03 -39.67
C ARG A 172 -4.81 -10.88 -41.00
N ILE A 173 -6.00 -10.26 -40.96
CA ILE A 173 -6.78 -9.99 -42.19
C ILE A 173 -6.01 -9.13 -43.17
N LEU A 174 -5.28 -8.13 -42.71
CA LEU A 174 -4.50 -7.25 -43.57
C LEU A 174 -3.29 -7.99 -44.18
N LEU A 175 -2.62 -8.84 -43.40
CA LEU A 175 -1.51 -9.68 -43.90
C LEU A 175 -1.96 -10.73 -44.91
N GLU A 176 -3.17 -11.25 -44.84
CA GLU A 176 -3.76 -12.13 -45.84
C GLU A 176 -3.99 -11.41 -47.19
N GLN A 177 -4.19 -10.10 -47.17
CA GLN A 177 -4.37 -9.25 -48.36
C GLN A 177 -3.06 -8.78 -48.98
N VAL A 178 -1.94 -8.91 -48.29
CA VAL A 178 -0.61 -8.58 -48.79
C VAL A 178 0.00 -9.79 -49.47
N ASP A 179 0.71 -9.56 -50.58
CA ASP A 179 1.24 -10.55 -51.52
C ASP A 179 1.83 -11.82 -50.86
N GLU A 180 1.34 -12.99 -51.30
CA GLU A 180 1.70 -14.30 -50.73
C GLU A 180 3.20 -14.62 -50.75
N ALA A 181 3.95 -14.05 -51.68
CA ALA A 181 5.38 -14.34 -51.83
C ALA A 181 6.24 -13.78 -50.68
N ILE A 182 5.85 -12.67 -50.07
CA ILE A 182 6.62 -12.04 -48.96
C ILE A 182 6.22 -12.64 -47.59
N VAL A 183 4.98 -13.09 -47.47
CA VAL A 183 4.46 -13.63 -46.20
C VAL A 183 4.89 -15.08 -45.98
N GLN A 184 5.25 -15.81 -47.05
CA GLN A 184 5.68 -17.23 -46.95
C GLN A 184 7.03 -17.41 -46.24
N GLU A 185 7.97 -16.43 -46.35
CA GLU A 185 9.28 -16.51 -45.67
C GLU A 185 9.22 -16.21 -44.17
N ASN A 186 8.18 -15.53 -43.67
CA ASN A 186 8.14 -14.96 -42.30
C ASN A 186 7.17 -15.65 -41.35
N SER A 187 6.75 -16.88 -41.52
CA SER A 187 5.91 -17.65 -40.52
C SER A 187 4.64 -16.93 -40.06
N ALA A 188 4.24 -15.84 -40.68
CA ALA A 188 3.10 -15.01 -40.23
C ALA A 188 1.72 -15.64 -40.53
N LYS A 189 1.68 -16.70 -41.34
CA LYS A 189 0.46 -17.48 -41.64
C LYS A 189 0.14 -18.55 -40.60
N ASP A 190 1.09 -18.90 -39.74
CA ASP A 190 0.81 -19.87 -38.68
C ASP A 190 -0.04 -19.22 -37.60
N THR A 191 -1.33 -19.55 -37.57
CA THR A 191 -2.28 -19.02 -36.57
C THR A 191 -1.93 -19.42 -35.14
N SER A 192 -0.97 -20.35 -34.96
CA SER A 192 -0.44 -20.78 -33.67
C SER A 192 0.66 -19.85 -33.11
N VAL A 193 1.29 -19.02 -33.96
CA VAL A 193 2.36 -18.09 -33.53
C VAL A 193 1.76 -16.77 -33.07
N GLU A 194 2.12 -16.34 -31.85
CA GLU A 194 1.73 -15.03 -31.33
C GLU A 194 2.47 -13.92 -32.04
N LEU A 195 1.72 -13.08 -32.79
CA LEU A 195 2.29 -11.93 -33.51
C LEU A 195 2.85 -10.91 -32.52
N THR A 196 4.16 -10.68 -32.59
CA THR A 196 4.85 -9.69 -31.76
C THR A 196 5.09 -8.38 -32.53
N PRO A 197 5.24 -7.23 -31.84
CA PRO A 197 5.59 -5.97 -32.51
C PRO A 197 6.89 -6.02 -33.30
N SER A 198 7.88 -6.82 -32.86
CA SER A 198 9.15 -7.01 -33.57
C SER A 198 8.98 -7.75 -34.88
N MET A 199 8.15 -8.82 -34.92
CA MET A 199 7.81 -9.53 -36.15
C MET A 199 7.11 -8.61 -37.14
N LEU A 200 6.17 -7.79 -36.65
CA LEU A 200 5.50 -6.78 -37.49
C LEU A 200 6.47 -5.73 -38.04
N SER A 201 7.47 -5.31 -37.25
CA SER A 201 8.51 -4.40 -37.73
C SER A 201 9.28 -4.98 -38.93
N ASN A 202 9.73 -6.24 -38.79
CA ASN A 202 10.45 -6.90 -39.89
C ASN A 202 9.59 -6.98 -41.17
N ILE A 203 8.31 -7.39 -41.04
CA ILE A 203 7.39 -7.45 -42.19
C ILE A 203 7.19 -6.07 -42.82
N VAL A 204 7.01 -5.02 -42.02
CA VAL A 204 6.83 -3.66 -42.50
C VAL A 204 8.09 -3.14 -43.24
N ASP A 205 9.28 -3.45 -42.69
CA ASP A 205 10.55 -3.01 -43.29
C ASP A 205 10.82 -3.75 -44.61
N GLU A 206 10.57 -5.05 -44.70
CA GLU A 206 10.63 -5.85 -45.94
C GLU A 206 9.65 -5.33 -47.00
N LEU A 207 8.41 -5.02 -46.60
CA LEU A 207 7.41 -4.46 -47.51
C LEU A 207 7.81 -3.07 -48.03
N LYS A 208 8.50 -2.27 -47.23
CA LYS A 208 9.04 -0.97 -47.67
C LYS A 208 10.16 -1.13 -48.68
N GLU A 209 11.12 -2.01 -48.41
CA GLU A 209 12.21 -2.31 -49.34
C GLU A 209 11.69 -2.76 -50.72
N VAL A 210 10.71 -3.65 -50.73
CA VAL A 210 10.04 -4.11 -51.95
C VAL A 210 9.36 -2.94 -52.69
N LEU A 211 8.71 -2.03 -51.96
CA LEU A 211 8.03 -0.87 -52.56
C LEU A 211 8.99 0.22 -53.05
N GLU A 212 10.19 0.34 -52.51
CA GLU A 212 11.24 1.28 -52.94
C GLU A 212 11.96 0.79 -54.21
N HIS A 213 12.09 -0.52 -54.36
CA HIS A 213 12.78 -1.11 -55.56
C HIS A 213 11.85 -1.32 -56.76
N GLN A 214 10.54 -0.96 -56.66
CA GLN A 214 9.64 -1.06 -57.82
C GLN A 214 9.89 0.05 -58.85
N PRO A 215 10.07 -0.28 -60.16
CA PRO A 215 10.33 0.72 -61.19
C PRO A 215 9.14 1.66 -61.42
N ALA A 216 9.44 2.91 -61.75
CA ALA A 216 8.43 3.91 -62.02
C ALA A 216 7.65 3.58 -63.30
N THR A 217 6.42 3.09 -63.14
CA THR A 217 5.54 2.73 -64.26
C THR A 217 4.60 3.86 -64.64
N GLN A 218 4.29 4.00 -65.93
CA GLN A 218 3.35 5.01 -66.43
C GLN A 218 1.89 4.56 -66.44
N ASP A 219 1.63 3.27 -66.26
CA ASP A 219 0.30 2.67 -66.32
C ASP A 219 -0.58 3.10 -65.12
N LYS A 220 -1.82 3.51 -65.40
CA LYS A 220 -2.78 3.98 -64.38
C LYS A 220 -3.20 2.89 -63.36
N GLU A 221 -3.35 1.66 -63.83
CA GLU A 221 -3.77 0.55 -62.96
C GLU A 221 -2.66 0.15 -61.98
N GLN A 222 -1.41 0.10 -62.48
CA GLN A 222 -0.25 -0.20 -61.63
C GLN A 222 0.04 0.94 -60.64
N LYS A 223 -0.19 2.20 -60.99
CA LYS A 223 -0.11 3.33 -60.08
C LYS A 223 -1.17 3.25 -58.96
N LYS A 224 -2.37 2.75 -59.25
CA LYS A 224 -3.44 2.56 -58.29
C LYS A 224 -3.08 1.43 -57.34
N ALA A 225 -2.61 0.29 -57.82
CA ALA A 225 -2.16 -0.84 -57.01
C ALA A 225 -1.01 -0.45 -56.07
N LEU A 226 -0.03 0.33 -56.56
CA LEU A 226 1.07 0.81 -55.74
C LEU A 226 0.62 1.75 -54.62
N ARG A 227 -0.39 2.59 -54.89
CA ARG A 227 -0.96 3.48 -53.87
C ARG A 227 -1.70 2.66 -52.79
N GLU A 228 -2.41 1.61 -53.16
CA GLU A 228 -3.07 0.72 -52.22
C GLU A 228 -2.05 -0.04 -51.35
N LYS A 229 -0.99 -0.59 -51.92
CA LYS A 229 0.12 -1.21 -51.18
C LYS A 229 0.79 -0.25 -50.20
N LYS A 230 1.10 0.97 -50.63
CA LYS A 230 1.63 2.03 -49.72
C LYS A 230 0.67 2.38 -48.59
N LYS A 231 -0.64 2.35 -48.84
CA LYS A 231 -1.66 2.55 -47.81
C LYS A 231 -1.69 1.40 -46.79
N GLN A 232 -1.62 0.15 -47.25
CA GLN A 232 -1.57 -1.04 -46.43
C GLN A 232 -0.35 -1.06 -45.51
N VAL A 233 0.83 -0.70 -46.03
CA VAL A 233 2.06 -0.59 -45.20
C VAL A 233 1.93 0.47 -44.13
N ARG A 234 1.38 1.65 -44.43
CA ARG A 234 1.12 2.68 -43.41
C ARG A 234 0.11 2.23 -42.36
N GLU A 235 -0.86 1.43 -42.76
CA GLU A 235 -1.85 0.87 -41.84
C GLU A 235 -1.21 -0.16 -40.93
N LEU A 236 -0.33 -1.04 -41.44
CA LEU A 236 0.45 -1.99 -40.66
C LEU A 236 1.40 -1.27 -39.67
N GLU A 237 2.05 -0.20 -40.09
CA GLU A 237 2.85 0.65 -39.17
C GLU A 237 1.99 1.17 -37.99
N GLY A 238 0.82 1.72 -38.33
CA GLY A 238 -0.11 2.21 -37.29
C GLY A 238 -0.62 1.11 -36.38
N TYR A 239 -0.75 -0.11 -36.87
CA TYR A 239 -1.12 -1.27 -36.07
C TYR A 239 0.03 -1.76 -35.19
N ARG A 240 1.27 -1.78 -35.72
CA ARG A 240 2.48 -2.06 -34.94
C ARG A 240 2.61 -1.12 -33.74
N ASP A 241 2.50 0.18 -33.97
CA ASP A 241 2.65 1.20 -32.93
C ASP A 241 1.56 1.05 -31.84
N LYS A 242 0.33 0.75 -32.25
CA LYS A 242 -0.75 0.43 -31.30
C LYS A 242 -0.54 -0.88 -30.54
N LEU A 243 0.01 -1.90 -31.19
CA LEU A 243 0.33 -3.16 -30.52
C LEU A 243 1.41 -2.95 -29.46
N MET A 244 2.46 -2.18 -29.79
CA MET A 244 3.47 -1.76 -28.80
C MET A 244 2.85 -0.99 -27.63
N GLU A 245 1.91 -0.06 -27.91
CA GLU A 245 1.21 0.68 -26.84
C GLU A 245 0.43 -0.28 -25.91
N TYR A 246 -0.27 -1.28 -26.48
CA TYR A 246 -1.02 -2.25 -25.68
C TYR A 246 -0.11 -3.16 -24.87
N ASP A 247 1.00 -3.62 -25.43
CA ASP A 247 1.97 -4.45 -24.73
C ASP A 247 2.64 -3.66 -23.59
N ASN A 248 3.03 -2.40 -23.81
CA ASN A 248 3.50 -1.51 -22.75
C ASN A 248 2.44 -1.30 -21.65
N HIS A 249 1.15 -1.18 -22.02
CA HIS A 249 0.09 -1.08 -21.02
C HIS A 249 -0.04 -2.35 -20.19
N LEU A 250 0.11 -3.54 -20.79
CA LEU A 250 0.06 -4.82 -20.09
C LEU A 250 1.28 -5.00 -19.17
N GLU A 251 2.46 -4.57 -19.60
CA GLU A 251 3.67 -4.57 -18.77
C GLU A 251 3.51 -3.69 -17.54
N VAL A 252 3.07 -2.44 -17.69
CA VAL A 252 2.80 -1.52 -16.58
C VAL A 252 1.71 -2.05 -15.64
N LEU A 253 0.71 -2.73 -16.17
CA LEU A 253 -0.35 -3.35 -15.37
C LEU A 253 0.18 -4.47 -14.46
N GLY A 254 1.18 -5.25 -14.89
CA GLY A 254 1.63 -6.44 -14.17
C GLY A 254 0.44 -7.35 -13.87
N GLU A 255 0.13 -7.61 -12.61
CA GLU A 255 -1.05 -8.38 -12.18
C GLU A 255 -2.29 -7.52 -11.90
N ARG A 256 -2.17 -6.20 -11.94
CA ARG A 256 -3.25 -5.26 -11.61
C ARG A 256 -4.33 -5.22 -12.69
N ASN A 257 -5.57 -4.93 -12.28
CA ASN A 257 -6.70 -4.76 -13.20
C ASN A 257 -6.77 -3.37 -13.85
N SER A 258 -6.08 -2.39 -13.29
CA SER A 258 -6.09 -1.00 -13.78
C SER A 258 -4.91 -0.21 -13.27
N TYR A 259 -4.58 0.88 -13.98
CA TYR A 259 -3.67 1.91 -13.50
C TYR A 259 -4.03 3.29 -14.08
N SER A 260 -3.42 4.37 -13.58
CA SER A 260 -3.58 5.73 -14.10
C SER A 260 -2.36 6.14 -14.94
N LYS A 261 -2.56 6.66 -16.16
CA LYS A 261 -1.46 7.16 -17.00
C LYS A 261 -0.64 8.28 -16.33
N THR A 262 -1.24 9.03 -15.38
CA THR A 262 -0.57 10.11 -14.64
C THR A 262 0.13 9.64 -13.36
N ASP A 263 -0.17 8.44 -12.88
CA ASP A 263 0.49 7.76 -11.77
C ASP A 263 0.46 6.26 -12.03
N PRO A 264 1.46 5.70 -12.73
CA PRO A 264 1.45 4.30 -13.15
C PRO A 264 1.40 3.30 -11.99
N ASP A 265 1.83 3.68 -10.79
CA ASP A 265 1.81 2.83 -9.60
C ASP A 265 0.44 2.82 -8.90
N ALA A 266 -0.39 3.84 -9.14
CA ALA A 266 -1.72 3.92 -8.55
C ALA A 266 -2.74 3.03 -9.27
N THR A 267 -3.50 2.26 -8.49
CA THR A 267 -4.58 1.41 -8.98
C THR A 267 -5.94 2.07 -8.76
N PHE A 268 -6.87 1.90 -9.69
CA PHE A 268 -8.25 2.37 -9.50
C PHE A 268 -8.96 1.49 -8.49
N MET A 269 -9.43 2.11 -7.41
CA MET A 269 -10.13 1.44 -6.33
C MET A 269 -11.30 2.26 -5.79
N ARG A 270 -12.30 1.58 -5.24
CA ARG A 270 -13.45 2.24 -4.61
C ARG A 270 -13.01 2.80 -3.26
N MET A 271 -13.17 4.13 -3.08
CA MET A 271 -12.81 4.79 -1.84
C MET A 271 -13.88 4.56 -0.75
N LYS A 272 -13.46 4.48 0.52
CA LYS A 272 -14.40 4.36 1.66
C LYS A 272 -15.25 5.63 1.85
N GLU A 273 -14.68 6.80 1.54
CA GLU A 273 -15.33 8.11 1.66
C GLU A 273 -16.05 8.53 0.37
N ASP A 274 -16.84 7.65 -0.21
CA ASP A 274 -17.71 8.01 -1.34
C ASP A 274 -18.99 8.67 -0.81
N ALA A 275 -18.95 9.99 -0.64
CA ALA A 275 -20.06 10.78 -0.10
C ALA A 275 -21.33 10.66 -0.95
N MET A 276 -21.21 10.44 -2.25
CA MET A 276 -22.33 10.28 -3.17
C MET A 276 -22.83 8.85 -3.26
N LYS A 277 -22.14 7.88 -2.65
CA LYS A 277 -22.46 6.43 -2.68
C LYS A 277 -22.70 5.87 -4.08
N ASN A 278 -22.12 6.49 -5.09
CA ASN A 278 -22.28 6.11 -6.50
C ASN A 278 -21.27 5.04 -6.96
N GLY A 279 -20.43 4.56 -6.07
CA GLY A 279 -19.42 3.53 -6.36
C GLY A 279 -18.26 4.00 -7.21
N GLN A 280 -18.03 5.31 -7.32
CA GLN A 280 -16.95 5.88 -8.12
C GLN A 280 -15.59 5.33 -7.69
N THR A 281 -14.83 4.82 -8.66
CA THR A 281 -13.45 4.44 -8.47
C THR A 281 -12.53 5.62 -8.71
N LYS A 282 -11.45 5.71 -7.90
CA LYS A 282 -10.39 6.71 -8.05
C LYS A 282 -9.03 6.04 -8.00
N PRO A 283 -8.02 6.63 -8.68
CA PRO A 283 -6.66 6.13 -8.55
C PRO A 283 -6.16 6.35 -7.12
N GLY A 284 -5.57 5.33 -6.54
CA GLY A 284 -5.11 5.38 -5.15
C GLY A 284 -4.24 4.21 -4.78
N TYR A 285 -3.82 4.22 -3.54
CA TYR A 285 -3.02 3.18 -2.90
C TYR A 285 -3.78 2.62 -1.69
N ASN A 286 -3.66 1.34 -1.46
CA ASN A 286 -4.08 0.71 -0.22
C ASN A 286 -2.92 0.84 0.79
N LEU A 287 -3.07 1.77 1.72
CA LEU A 287 -2.12 1.98 2.79
C LEU A 287 -2.45 1.05 3.95
N GLN A 288 -1.56 0.12 4.23
CA GLN A 288 -1.58 -0.71 5.44
C GLN A 288 -0.77 -0.03 6.52
N ILE A 289 -1.29 -0.01 7.75
CA ILE A 289 -0.55 0.44 8.93
C ILE A 289 -0.62 -0.62 10.03
N GLY A 290 0.48 -0.78 10.74
CA GLY A 290 0.56 -1.48 12.00
C GLY A 290 0.61 -0.45 13.14
N THR A 291 -0.20 -0.66 14.19
CA THR A 291 -0.24 0.25 15.32
C THR A 291 -0.09 -0.48 16.64
N GLU A 292 0.50 0.19 17.62
CA GLU A 292 0.50 -0.21 19.02
C GLU A 292 0.39 1.03 19.89
N ASN A 293 -0.55 1.01 20.84
CA ASN A 293 -0.85 2.17 21.69
C ASN A 293 -1.14 3.46 20.89
N GLN A 294 -1.73 3.30 19.69
CA GLN A 294 -2.03 4.35 18.72
C GLN A 294 -0.78 5.04 18.12
N PHE A 295 0.41 4.46 18.26
CA PHE A 295 1.56 4.85 17.45
C PHE A 295 1.57 4.03 16.16
N ILE A 296 1.99 4.62 15.07
CA ILE A 296 2.26 3.90 13.83
C ILE A 296 3.62 3.21 14.01
N ILE A 297 3.63 1.88 14.02
CA ILE A 297 4.86 1.10 14.18
C ILE A 297 5.37 0.55 12.86
N ASP A 298 4.47 0.26 11.91
CA ASP A 298 4.84 -0.08 10.54
C ASP A 298 3.83 0.49 9.54
N PHE A 299 4.25 0.63 8.29
CA PHE A 299 3.39 0.99 7.18
C PHE A 299 3.93 0.48 5.85
N ARG A 300 3.01 0.15 4.95
CA ARG A 300 3.34 -0.25 3.58
C ARG A 300 2.21 0.14 2.62
N LEU A 301 2.60 0.48 1.38
CA LEU A 301 1.67 0.75 0.30
C LEU A 301 1.47 -0.53 -0.53
N PHE A 302 0.23 -0.73 -0.96
CA PHE A 302 -0.10 -1.86 -1.82
C PHE A 302 -0.96 -1.38 -3.00
N PRO A 303 -0.73 -1.93 -4.19
CA PRO A 303 -1.58 -1.67 -5.35
C PRO A 303 -2.90 -2.45 -5.29
N ASN A 304 -3.01 -3.46 -4.42
CA ASN A 304 -4.17 -4.33 -4.31
C ASN A 304 -5.32 -3.63 -3.59
N PRO A 305 -6.53 -3.58 -4.17
CA PRO A 305 -7.69 -2.97 -3.52
C PRO A 305 -8.25 -3.76 -2.33
N THR A 306 -7.83 -5.02 -2.15
CA THR A 306 -8.26 -5.94 -1.08
C THR A 306 -7.11 -6.25 -0.13
N ASP A 307 -7.45 -6.58 1.12
CA ASP A 307 -6.47 -6.71 2.20
C ASP A 307 -5.93 -8.14 2.37
N THR A 308 -6.60 -9.16 1.79
CA THR A 308 -6.25 -10.58 1.98
C THR A 308 -4.80 -10.91 1.60
N LEU A 309 -4.31 -10.31 0.51
CA LEU A 309 -2.95 -10.56 -0.01
C LEU A 309 -1.88 -9.65 0.62
N THR A 310 -2.27 -8.74 1.52
CA THR A 310 -1.34 -7.74 2.06
C THR A 310 -0.70 -8.16 3.38
N LEU A 311 -1.29 -9.10 4.13
CA LEU A 311 -0.87 -9.43 5.49
C LEU A 311 0.54 -10.01 5.56
N ILE A 312 0.82 -11.06 4.80
CA ILE A 312 2.15 -11.71 4.81
C ILE A 312 3.25 -10.75 4.37
N PRO A 313 3.13 -10.03 3.23
CA PRO A 313 4.11 -9.02 2.87
C PRO A 313 4.24 -7.89 3.90
N PHE A 314 3.19 -7.60 4.67
CA PHE A 314 3.22 -6.61 5.74
C PHE A 314 4.03 -7.11 6.94
N PHE A 315 3.84 -8.36 7.39
CA PHE A 315 4.69 -8.98 8.42
C PHE A 315 6.16 -9.08 7.99
N HIS A 316 6.44 -9.32 6.72
CA HIS A 316 7.81 -9.26 6.22
C HIS A 316 8.39 -7.83 6.29
N SER A 317 7.58 -6.78 6.09
CA SER A 317 8.02 -5.41 6.32
C SER A 317 8.42 -5.17 7.77
N PHE A 318 7.60 -5.62 8.71
CA PHE A 318 7.88 -5.55 10.13
C PHE A 318 9.17 -6.32 10.49
N GLN A 319 9.31 -7.55 10.01
CA GLN A 319 10.50 -8.37 10.21
C GLN A 319 11.77 -7.71 9.66
N HIS A 320 11.70 -7.16 8.45
CA HIS A 320 12.81 -6.44 7.85
C HIS A 320 13.20 -5.20 8.67
N ARG A 321 12.23 -4.51 9.25
CA ARG A 321 12.42 -3.28 10.02
C ARG A 321 12.99 -3.53 11.42
N TYR A 322 12.52 -4.56 12.11
CA TYR A 322 12.85 -4.83 13.52
C TYR A 322 13.63 -6.11 13.76
N ASN A 323 13.95 -6.86 12.70
CA ASN A 323 14.64 -8.16 12.74
C ASN A 323 13.92 -9.21 13.62
N ARG A 324 12.62 -9.05 13.79
CA ARG A 324 11.71 -9.97 14.50
C ARG A 324 10.29 -9.82 13.98
N LEU A 325 9.44 -10.81 14.24
CA LEU A 325 8.00 -10.72 14.05
C LEU A 325 7.32 -10.33 15.36
N PRO A 326 6.09 -9.76 15.32
CA PRO A 326 5.30 -9.54 16.53
C PRO A 326 4.84 -10.88 17.10
N GLY A 327 4.67 -10.96 18.43
CA GLY A 327 4.10 -12.14 19.08
C GLY A 327 2.59 -12.28 18.84
N ILE A 328 1.90 -11.16 18.68
CA ILE A 328 0.44 -11.07 18.51
C ILE A 328 0.10 -10.24 17.27
N GLY A 329 -0.69 -10.82 16.37
CA GLY A 329 -1.24 -10.15 15.19
C GLY A 329 -2.77 -9.98 15.31
N VAL A 330 -3.25 -8.73 15.28
CA VAL A 330 -4.69 -8.39 15.38
C VAL A 330 -5.15 -7.73 14.09
N ALA A 331 -6.09 -8.35 13.37
CA ALA A 331 -6.58 -7.80 12.10
C ALA A 331 -8.08 -8.08 11.87
N ASP A 332 -8.64 -7.48 10.82
CA ASP A 332 -10.05 -7.65 10.47
C ASP A 332 -10.30 -8.92 9.65
N SER A 333 -11.57 -9.19 9.39
CA SER A 333 -12.03 -10.34 8.60
C SER A 333 -11.54 -10.32 7.15
N GLY A 334 -11.15 -9.17 6.61
CA GLY A 334 -10.52 -9.05 5.30
C GLY A 334 -9.19 -9.81 5.18
N TYR A 335 -8.54 -10.10 6.30
CA TYR A 335 -7.26 -10.83 6.38
C TYR A 335 -7.43 -12.33 6.70
N GLY A 336 -8.64 -12.79 7.00
CA GLY A 336 -8.93 -14.16 7.44
C GLY A 336 -8.90 -15.17 6.29
N SER A 337 -7.72 -15.57 5.83
CA SER A 337 -7.50 -16.62 4.82
C SER A 337 -6.71 -17.80 5.38
N GLU A 338 -6.81 -18.98 4.75
CA GLU A 338 -6.03 -20.18 5.13
C GLU A 338 -4.52 -19.89 5.12
N GLU A 339 -4.04 -19.25 4.07
CA GLU A 339 -2.64 -18.87 3.88
C GLU A 339 -2.13 -17.97 5.01
N ASN A 340 -2.91 -16.94 5.38
CA ASN A 340 -2.55 -15.99 6.43
C ASN A 340 -2.54 -16.66 7.82
N TYR A 341 -3.53 -17.49 8.14
CA TYR A 341 -3.55 -18.22 9.41
C TYR A 341 -2.39 -19.21 9.51
N ARG A 342 -2.11 -19.92 8.42
CA ARG A 342 -0.98 -20.85 8.32
C ARG A 342 0.34 -20.12 8.55
N PHE A 343 0.57 -19.00 7.87
CA PHE A 343 1.77 -18.19 8.03
C PHE A 343 1.98 -17.76 9.49
N MET A 344 0.92 -17.24 10.12
CA MET A 344 1.01 -16.81 11.52
C MET A 344 1.32 -17.99 12.44
N GLN A 345 0.68 -19.14 12.25
CA GLN A 345 0.95 -20.33 13.06
C GLN A 345 2.39 -20.84 12.89
N GLU A 346 2.89 -20.93 11.65
CA GLU A 346 4.26 -21.39 11.35
C GLU A 346 5.34 -20.46 11.92
N ASN A 347 5.02 -19.17 12.09
CA ASN A 347 5.93 -18.16 12.61
C ASN A 347 5.70 -17.82 14.10
N GLY A 348 4.86 -18.57 14.80
CA GLY A 348 4.61 -18.37 16.23
C GLY A 348 3.84 -17.10 16.56
N ILE A 349 3.11 -16.51 15.61
CA ILE A 349 2.29 -15.32 15.82
C ILE A 349 0.91 -15.73 16.31
N GLU A 350 0.48 -15.25 17.47
CA GLU A 350 -0.88 -15.45 17.93
C GLU A 350 -1.88 -14.64 17.11
N ALA A 351 -2.76 -15.35 16.41
CA ALA A 351 -3.69 -14.75 15.47
C ALA A 351 -5.02 -14.37 16.14
N PHE A 352 -5.22 -13.07 16.38
CA PHE A 352 -6.53 -12.50 16.71
C PHE A 352 -7.19 -11.88 15.46
N VAL A 353 -7.22 -12.67 14.39
CA VAL A 353 -7.78 -12.27 13.10
C VAL A 353 -9.18 -12.84 12.96
N LYS A 354 -10.14 -11.97 12.63
CA LYS A 354 -11.52 -12.39 12.41
C LYS A 354 -11.64 -13.14 11.10
N TYR A 355 -12.57 -14.08 11.02
CA TYR A 355 -12.99 -14.72 9.77
C TYR A 355 -14.34 -14.21 9.30
N ASN A 356 -14.65 -14.44 8.04
CA ASN A 356 -15.96 -14.11 7.49
C ASN A 356 -17.07 -14.79 8.32
N TYR A 357 -18.13 -14.08 8.61
CA TYR A 357 -19.26 -14.47 9.46
C TYR A 357 -19.02 -14.42 10.99
N PHE A 358 -17.80 -14.27 11.52
CA PHE A 358 -17.56 -14.20 12.96
C PHE A 358 -18.52 -13.26 13.69
N HIS A 359 -18.67 -12.00 13.20
CA HIS A 359 -19.60 -11.04 13.82
C HIS A 359 -21.08 -11.45 13.71
N LYS A 360 -21.44 -12.15 12.62
CA LYS A 360 -22.81 -12.62 12.43
C LYS A 360 -23.15 -13.73 13.41
N GLU A 361 -22.21 -14.63 13.65
CA GLU A 361 -22.32 -15.75 14.59
C GLU A 361 -22.45 -15.30 16.06
N GLN A 362 -21.88 -14.12 16.39
CA GLN A 362 -21.95 -13.55 17.75
C GLN A 362 -23.28 -12.84 18.06
N ARG A 363 -24.19 -12.72 17.10
CA ARG A 363 -25.48 -12.06 17.33
C ARG A 363 -26.41 -12.98 18.14
N PRO A 364 -27.11 -12.48 19.21
CA PRO A 364 -27.98 -13.31 20.04
C PRO A 364 -29.09 -14.07 19.30
N ARG A 365 -29.53 -13.56 18.14
CA ARG A 365 -30.57 -14.15 17.30
C ARG A 365 -30.03 -14.84 16.04
N TYR A 366 -28.74 -15.17 16.04
CA TYR A 366 -28.15 -15.86 14.88
C TYR A 366 -28.58 -17.32 14.86
N THR A 367 -29.29 -17.71 13.84
CA THR A 367 -29.60 -19.10 13.53
C THR A 367 -28.77 -19.52 12.32
N PRO A 368 -27.89 -20.53 12.46
CA PRO A 368 -27.14 -21.05 11.30
C PRO A 368 -28.12 -21.59 10.26
N ASN A 369 -27.84 -21.40 8.99
CA ASN A 369 -28.61 -22.01 7.93
C ASN A 369 -28.34 -23.53 7.95
N PRO A 370 -29.36 -24.39 8.20
CA PRO A 370 -29.15 -25.85 8.33
C PRO A 370 -28.65 -26.52 7.05
N PHE A 371 -28.74 -25.80 5.92
CA PHE A 371 -28.27 -26.30 4.64
C PHE A 371 -26.81 -25.91 4.30
N HIS A 372 -26.15 -25.07 5.10
CA HIS A 372 -24.72 -24.76 4.88
C HIS A 372 -23.85 -25.97 5.28
N ALA A 373 -22.76 -26.18 4.54
CA ALA A 373 -21.83 -27.29 4.82
C ALA A 373 -21.30 -27.28 6.26
N GLU A 374 -21.09 -26.06 6.82
CA GLU A 374 -20.62 -25.86 8.20
C GLU A 374 -21.67 -26.28 9.26
N SER A 375 -22.96 -26.40 8.87
CA SER A 375 -24.06 -26.81 9.76
C SER A 375 -24.38 -28.32 9.66
N LEU A 376 -23.79 -29.02 8.70
CA LEU A 376 -24.01 -30.45 8.49
C LEU A 376 -23.14 -31.26 9.45
N HIS A 377 -23.68 -32.38 9.94
CA HIS A 377 -22.90 -33.30 10.75
C HIS A 377 -21.79 -33.96 9.91
N TYR A 378 -20.55 -33.93 10.39
CA TYR A 378 -19.39 -34.58 9.79
C TYR A 378 -18.89 -35.73 10.64
N ASN A 379 -18.86 -36.93 10.07
CA ASN A 379 -18.23 -38.09 10.68
C ASN A 379 -16.75 -38.16 10.24
N ALA A 380 -15.85 -37.82 11.18
CA ALA A 380 -14.42 -37.80 10.89
C ALA A 380 -13.78 -39.20 10.80
N GLY A 381 -14.41 -40.22 11.38
CA GLY A 381 -13.89 -41.60 11.34
C GLY A 381 -14.06 -42.25 9.98
N GLU A 382 -15.20 -42.00 9.31
CA GLU A 382 -15.54 -42.57 8.01
C GLU A 382 -15.54 -41.55 6.87
N ASP A 383 -15.16 -40.32 7.14
CA ASP A 383 -15.00 -39.19 6.18
C ASP A 383 -16.24 -38.96 5.28
N TYR A 384 -17.41 -38.78 5.91
CA TYR A 384 -18.64 -38.39 5.23
C TYR A 384 -19.41 -37.29 5.98
N TYR A 385 -20.24 -36.57 5.27
CA TYR A 385 -21.23 -35.63 5.83
C TYR A 385 -22.62 -36.26 5.83
N VAL A 386 -23.48 -35.83 6.75
CA VAL A 386 -24.89 -36.21 6.78
C VAL A 386 -25.73 -35.04 6.28
N CYS A 387 -26.52 -35.28 5.22
CA CYS A 387 -27.43 -34.26 4.71
C CYS A 387 -28.64 -34.07 5.66
N PRO A 388 -29.42 -32.95 5.56
CA PRO A 388 -30.57 -32.71 6.43
C PRO A 388 -31.67 -33.77 6.40
N MET A 389 -31.66 -34.68 5.41
CA MET A 389 -32.55 -35.84 5.31
C MET A 389 -31.92 -37.14 5.85
N GLY A 390 -30.79 -37.06 6.53
CA GLY A 390 -30.12 -38.22 7.12
C GLY A 390 -29.29 -39.05 6.13
N GLN A 391 -29.16 -38.68 4.86
CA GLN A 391 -28.36 -39.41 3.90
C GLN A 391 -26.87 -39.11 4.03
N HIS A 392 -26.02 -40.09 3.84
CA HIS A 392 -24.58 -39.90 3.77
C HIS A 392 -24.19 -39.19 2.48
N MET A 393 -23.35 -38.17 2.62
CA MET A 393 -22.67 -37.49 1.54
C MET A 393 -21.22 -37.98 1.52
N ASN A 394 -20.93 -38.94 0.61
CA ASN A 394 -19.63 -39.57 0.59
C ASN A 394 -18.61 -38.74 -0.16
N ARG A 395 -17.35 -38.85 0.26
CA ARG A 395 -16.24 -38.20 -0.41
C ARG A 395 -16.10 -38.70 -1.85
N ILE A 396 -16.01 -37.77 -2.80
CA ILE A 396 -15.85 -38.06 -4.23
C ILE A 396 -14.51 -37.61 -4.81
N GLY A 397 -13.69 -36.91 -4.02
CA GLY A 397 -12.38 -36.41 -4.43
C GLY A 397 -11.98 -35.12 -3.74
N THR A 398 -10.89 -34.54 -4.19
CA THR A 398 -10.34 -33.28 -3.71
C THR A 398 -10.18 -32.31 -4.87
N ARG A 399 -10.61 -31.09 -4.69
CA ARG A 399 -10.37 -29.99 -5.62
C ARG A 399 -9.20 -29.15 -5.12
N ARG A 400 -8.26 -28.85 -6.00
CA ARG A 400 -7.13 -27.97 -5.75
C ARG A 400 -7.33 -26.70 -6.53
N ASP A 401 -7.32 -25.57 -5.84
CA ASP A 401 -7.41 -24.25 -6.43
C ASP A 401 -6.16 -23.44 -6.07
N LYS A 402 -5.60 -22.72 -7.05
CA LYS A 402 -4.49 -21.81 -6.82
C LYS A 402 -5.02 -20.41 -6.58
N THR A 403 -4.65 -19.81 -5.44
CA THR A 403 -4.99 -18.41 -5.11
C THR A 403 -4.19 -17.42 -5.96
N ALA A 404 -4.55 -16.16 -5.93
CA ALA A 404 -3.80 -15.11 -6.62
C ALA A 404 -2.35 -14.93 -6.08
N SER A 405 -2.07 -15.36 -4.84
CA SER A 405 -0.71 -15.41 -4.28
C SER A 405 0.10 -16.63 -4.73
N GLY A 406 -0.53 -17.56 -5.46
CA GLY A 406 0.09 -18.83 -5.84
C GLY A 406 -0.09 -19.95 -4.80
N TYR A 407 -0.70 -19.67 -3.64
CA TYR A 407 -0.98 -20.65 -2.61
C TYR A 407 -2.01 -21.68 -3.09
N ILE A 408 -1.79 -22.98 -2.81
CA ILE A 408 -2.69 -24.07 -3.20
C ILE A 408 -3.61 -24.39 -2.04
N THR A 409 -4.90 -24.14 -2.22
CA THR A 409 -5.97 -24.56 -1.31
C THR A 409 -6.54 -25.91 -1.73
N GLU A 410 -6.86 -26.74 -0.75
CA GLU A 410 -7.46 -28.05 -0.98
C GLU A 410 -8.84 -28.12 -0.35
N SER A 411 -9.84 -28.41 -1.16
CA SER A 411 -11.22 -28.61 -0.71
C SER A 411 -11.68 -30.04 -1.01
N ALA A 412 -12.04 -30.77 0.03
CA ALA A 412 -12.66 -32.09 -0.13
C ALA A 412 -14.09 -31.94 -0.68
N ARG A 413 -14.46 -32.78 -1.60
CA ARG A 413 -15.78 -32.78 -2.25
C ARG A 413 -16.59 -33.96 -1.79
N TYR A 414 -17.81 -33.70 -1.33
CA TYR A 414 -18.73 -34.73 -0.85
C TYR A 414 -20.03 -34.64 -1.63
N ARG A 415 -20.58 -35.78 -2.05
CA ARG A 415 -21.80 -35.87 -2.84
C ARG A 415 -22.89 -36.67 -2.13
N ALA A 416 -24.10 -36.09 -2.07
CA ALA A 416 -25.28 -36.78 -1.59
C ALA A 416 -25.65 -37.98 -2.51
N GLN A 417 -26.21 -39.03 -1.95
CA GLN A 417 -26.56 -40.24 -2.68
C GLN A 417 -27.76 -40.02 -3.61
N ARG A 418 -28.83 -39.43 -3.11
CA ARG A 418 -30.06 -39.21 -3.89
C ARG A 418 -30.75 -37.90 -3.48
N CYS A 419 -30.87 -36.96 -4.40
CA CYS A 419 -31.58 -35.69 -4.21
C CYS A 419 -32.88 -35.60 -5.06
N GLU A 420 -33.14 -36.57 -5.91
CA GLU A 420 -34.37 -36.66 -6.69
C GLU A 420 -35.54 -37.02 -5.77
N GLY A 421 -36.67 -36.31 -5.88
CA GLY A 421 -37.83 -36.51 -5.02
C GLY A 421 -37.65 -36.05 -3.56
N CYS A 422 -36.54 -35.40 -3.22
CA CYS A 422 -36.28 -34.90 -1.85
C CYS A 422 -37.19 -33.70 -1.52
N PRO A 423 -37.98 -33.76 -0.41
CA PRO A 423 -38.91 -32.68 -0.03
C PRO A 423 -38.18 -31.37 0.33
N LEU A 424 -36.92 -31.45 0.78
CA LEU A 424 -36.12 -30.28 1.12
C LEU A 424 -35.33 -29.71 -0.05
N ARG A 425 -35.45 -30.29 -1.25
CA ARG A 425 -34.62 -29.91 -2.41
C ARG A 425 -34.69 -28.43 -2.71
N GLY A 426 -35.86 -27.82 -2.75
CA GLY A 426 -36.04 -26.40 -3.09
C GLY A 426 -35.32 -25.44 -2.15
N SER A 427 -35.19 -25.81 -0.87
CA SER A 427 -34.48 -25.03 0.15
C SER A 427 -33.00 -25.39 0.26
N CYS A 428 -32.65 -26.66 -0.04
CA CYS A 428 -31.32 -27.19 0.16
C CYS A 428 -30.38 -26.98 -1.05
N PHE A 429 -30.89 -27.26 -2.27
CA PHE A 429 -30.06 -27.27 -3.47
C PHE A 429 -30.89 -27.11 -4.75
N LYS A 430 -30.68 -26.03 -5.50
CA LYS A 430 -31.49 -25.66 -6.67
C LYS A 430 -30.95 -26.22 -8.01
N ALA A 431 -29.68 -26.60 -8.07
CA ALA A 431 -29.08 -27.10 -9.33
C ALA A 431 -29.51 -28.51 -9.65
N GLN A 432 -29.29 -28.97 -10.90
CA GLN A 432 -29.58 -30.31 -11.33
C GLN A 432 -28.64 -31.37 -10.69
N GLY A 433 -29.09 -32.61 -10.59
CA GLY A 433 -28.34 -33.73 -10.04
C GLY A 433 -28.26 -33.76 -8.50
N ASN A 434 -27.36 -34.55 -7.96
CA ASN A 434 -27.15 -34.69 -6.54
C ASN A 434 -26.29 -33.56 -5.98
N ARG A 435 -26.61 -33.07 -4.77
CA ARG A 435 -25.88 -31.99 -4.12
C ARG A 435 -24.43 -32.40 -3.86
N ILE A 436 -23.51 -31.51 -4.24
CA ILE A 436 -22.10 -31.59 -3.92
C ILE A 436 -21.78 -30.40 -2.98
N ILE A 437 -21.06 -30.67 -1.91
CA ILE A 437 -20.46 -29.66 -1.03
C ILE A 437 -18.94 -29.72 -1.16
N GLU A 438 -18.31 -28.56 -1.08
CA GLU A 438 -16.85 -28.42 -1.06
C GLU A 438 -16.45 -27.87 0.32
N VAL A 439 -15.55 -28.57 0.99
CA VAL A 439 -15.15 -28.23 2.37
C VAL A 439 -13.64 -28.18 2.46
N ASN A 440 -13.15 -27.04 2.89
CA ASN A 440 -11.74 -26.86 3.24
C ASN A 440 -11.57 -27.12 4.74
N HIS A 441 -11.14 -28.33 5.09
CA HIS A 441 -10.99 -28.77 6.47
C HIS A 441 -9.90 -27.99 7.22
N ARG A 442 -8.79 -27.62 6.55
CA ARG A 442 -7.71 -26.83 7.17
C ARG A 442 -8.20 -25.44 7.53
N LEU A 443 -8.87 -24.75 6.61
CA LEU A 443 -9.45 -23.45 6.88
C LEU A 443 -10.47 -23.52 8.03
N ASN A 444 -11.30 -24.56 8.08
CA ASN A 444 -12.28 -24.75 9.14
C ASN A 444 -11.61 -25.02 10.50
N GLN A 445 -10.47 -25.70 10.51
CA GLN A 445 -9.66 -25.87 11.72
C GLN A 445 -9.11 -24.51 12.21
N TYR A 446 -8.55 -23.70 11.31
CA TYR A 446 -8.07 -22.36 11.63
C TYR A 446 -9.20 -21.46 12.14
N LYS A 447 -10.37 -21.50 11.53
CA LYS A 447 -11.55 -20.74 11.97
C LYS A 447 -11.97 -21.15 13.39
N ARG A 448 -11.94 -22.42 13.74
CA ARG A 448 -12.23 -22.89 15.11
C ARG A 448 -11.22 -22.34 16.11
N GLN A 449 -9.93 -22.49 15.84
CA GLN A 449 -8.87 -21.93 16.69
C GLN A 449 -8.99 -20.40 16.83
N ALA A 450 -9.23 -19.70 15.72
CA ALA A 450 -9.46 -18.25 15.74
C ALA A 450 -10.70 -17.89 16.57
N ARG A 451 -11.79 -18.66 16.47
CA ARG A 451 -13.00 -18.45 17.28
C ARG A 451 -12.71 -18.59 18.77
N GLU A 452 -12.03 -19.66 19.18
CA GLU A 452 -11.65 -19.90 20.57
C GLU A 452 -10.84 -18.72 21.13
N ARG A 453 -9.81 -18.28 20.39
CA ARG A 453 -9.02 -17.11 20.78
C ARG A 453 -9.85 -15.83 20.82
N LEU A 454 -10.66 -15.55 19.80
CA LEU A 454 -11.44 -14.32 19.70
C LEU A 454 -12.54 -14.20 20.78
N VAL A 455 -13.06 -15.30 21.32
CA VAL A 455 -14.08 -15.27 22.40
C VAL A 455 -13.45 -15.31 23.79
N SER A 456 -12.15 -15.62 23.92
CA SER A 456 -11.43 -15.53 25.19
C SER A 456 -11.43 -14.11 25.74
N GLU A 457 -11.15 -13.94 27.02
CA GLU A 457 -11.02 -12.62 27.65
C GLU A 457 -10.00 -11.73 26.93
N GLU A 458 -8.86 -12.30 26.56
CA GLU A 458 -7.83 -11.62 25.79
C GLU A 458 -8.33 -11.22 24.39
N GLY A 459 -9.03 -12.12 23.70
CA GLY A 459 -9.63 -11.85 22.40
C GLY A 459 -10.68 -10.75 22.44
N VAL A 460 -11.50 -10.68 23.50
CA VAL A 460 -12.44 -9.56 23.71
C VAL A 460 -11.68 -8.25 23.90
N ARG A 461 -10.60 -8.26 24.68
CA ARG A 461 -9.73 -7.10 24.87
C ARG A 461 -9.12 -6.62 23.55
N HIS A 462 -8.54 -7.52 22.74
CA HIS A 462 -7.94 -7.17 21.45
C HIS A 462 -8.96 -6.67 20.45
N ARG A 463 -10.15 -7.29 20.37
CA ARG A 463 -11.25 -6.82 19.51
C ARG A 463 -11.72 -5.42 19.88
N GLY A 464 -11.82 -5.10 21.18
CA GLY A 464 -12.17 -3.78 21.67
C GLY A 464 -11.09 -2.75 21.36
N ARG A 465 -9.82 -3.10 21.57
CA ARG A 465 -8.69 -2.23 21.27
C ARG A 465 -8.56 -1.91 19.78
N ARG A 466 -8.91 -2.83 18.88
CA ARG A 466 -8.80 -2.59 17.45
C ARG A 466 -9.51 -1.32 16.98
N CYS A 467 -10.69 -1.00 17.56
CA CYS A 467 -11.44 0.22 17.21
C CYS A 467 -10.70 1.50 17.62
N ILE A 468 -9.88 1.44 18.66
CA ILE A 468 -9.13 2.60 19.18
C ILE A 468 -7.67 2.61 18.72
N GLU A 469 -7.19 1.55 18.09
CA GLU A 469 -5.85 1.44 17.53
C GLU A 469 -5.80 1.95 16.07
N PRO A 470 -5.89 1.13 15.02
CA PRO A 470 -5.74 1.63 13.66
C PRO A 470 -6.90 2.53 13.21
N GLU A 471 -8.14 2.24 13.63
CA GLU A 471 -9.30 3.05 13.20
C GLU A 471 -9.22 4.49 13.71
N ALA A 472 -8.83 4.69 14.99
CA ALA A 472 -8.63 6.02 15.55
C ALA A 472 -7.44 6.75 14.90
N VAL A 473 -6.37 6.01 14.57
CA VAL A 473 -5.21 6.59 13.85
C VAL A 473 -5.64 7.05 12.46
N PHE A 474 -6.42 6.28 11.72
CA PHE A 474 -6.97 6.71 10.43
C PHE A 474 -7.91 7.91 10.57
N GLY A 475 -8.72 7.96 11.62
CA GLY A 475 -9.56 9.10 11.93
C GLY A 475 -8.74 10.38 12.15
N GLN A 476 -7.70 10.30 12.99
CA GLN A 476 -6.80 11.42 13.22
C GLN A 476 -6.06 11.85 11.95
N MET A 477 -5.54 10.90 11.18
CA MET A 477 -4.83 11.15 9.93
C MET A 477 -5.72 11.89 8.92
N LYS A 478 -6.91 11.35 8.65
CA LYS A 478 -7.78 11.85 7.58
C LYS A 478 -8.54 13.11 7.95
N TYR A 479 -9.00 13.23 9.20
CA TYR A 479 -9.85 14.34 9.63
C TYR A 479 -9.05 15.41 10.38
N ASN A 480 -8.37 15.09 11.45
CA ASN A 480 -7.67 16.08 12.26
C ASN A 480 -6.41 16.61 11.59
N MET A 481 -5.70 15.76 10.84
CA MET A 481 -4.49 16.14 10.11
C MET A 481 -4.74 16.37 8.62
N ALA A 482 -5.98 16.23 8.13
CA ALA A 482 -6.38 16.46 6.73
C ALA A 482 -5.50 15.74 5.68
N TYR A 483 -4.95 14.57 6.04
CA TYR A 483 -4.13 13.77 5.15
C TYR A 483 -5.00 12.73 4.42
N ARG A 484 -5.83 13.22 3.46
CA ARG A 484 -6.83 12.42 2.72
C ARG A 484 -6.38 12.02 1.33
N ARG A 485 -5.37 12.70 0.79
CA ARG A 485 -4.87 12.51 -0.56
C ARG A 485 -3.36 12.65 -0.57
N PHE A 486 -2.68 11.78 -1.29
CA PHE A 486 -1.25 11.90 -1.53
C PHE A 486 -0.94 13.11 -2.41
N ARG A 487 0.24 13.71 -2.21
CA ARG A 487 0.68 14.93 -2.90
C ARG A 487 1.79 14.66 -3.92
N HIS A 488 2.26 13.43 -3.95
CA HIS A 488 3.29 12.94 -4.86
C HIS A 488 2.72 11.92 -5.82
N VAL A 489 3.43 11.65 -6.90
CA VAL A 489 3.17 10.65 -7.93
C VAL A 489 4.32 9.64 -7.89
N GLY A 490 4.00 8.35 -8.00
CA GLY A 490 4.93 7.23 -7.91
C GLY A 490 5.09 6.73 -6.47
N GLU A 491 5.13 5.40 -6.30
CA GLU A 491 5.14 4.71 -5.01
C GLU A 491 6.26 5.20 -4.10
N ASP A 492 7.49 5.31 -4.58
CA ASP A 492 8.65 5.74 -3.77
C ASP A 492 8.45 7.12 -3.13
N LYS A 493 7.91 8.08 -3.92
CA LYS A 493 7.67 9.44 -3.41
C LYS A 493 6.47 9.49 -2.46
N VAL A 494 5.47 8.65 -2.70
CA VAL A 494 4.31 8.51 -1.81
C VAL A 494 4.74 7.85 -0.51
N LYS A 495 5.59 6.83 -0.55
CA LYS A 495 6.18 6.18 0.62
C LYS A 495 7.02 7.15 1.46
N MET A 496 7.86 7.96 0.80
CA MET A 496 8.62 9.04 1.44
C MET A 496 7.70 10.04 2.15
N ASP A 497 6.67 10.52 1.46
CA ASP A 497 5.73 11.51 2.02
C ASP A 497 5.00 10.95 3.24
N PHE A 498 4.60 9.67 3.18
CA PHE A 498 3.96 9.01 4.31
C PHE A 498 4.95 8.74 5.46
N ALA A 499 6.22 8.46 5.19
CA ALA A 499 7.24 8.32 6.24
C ALA A 499 7.40 9.63 7.05
N PHE A 500 7.48 10.79 6.38
CA PHE A 500 7.46 12.09 7.07
C PHE A 500 6.21 12.28 7.91
N PHE A 501 5.05 11.89 7.37
CA PHE A 501 3.78 11.94 8.09
C PHE A 501 3.80 11.06 9.34
N ALA A 502 4.23 9.80 9.22
CA ALA A 502 4.25 8.83 10.32
C ALA A 502 5.21 9.28 11.46
N ILE A 503 6.38 9.82 11.10
CA ILE A 503 7.32 10.41 12.06
C ILE A 503 6.65 11.56 12.82
N ALA A 504 6.06 12.51 12.09
CA ALA A 504 5.39 13.67 12.68
C ALA A 504 4.19 13.28 13.55
N PHE A 505 3.39 12.31 13.08
CA PHE A 505 2.25 11.75 13.82
C PHE A 505 2.70 11.13 15.14
N ASN A 506 3.74 10.31 15.13
CA ASN A 506 4.25 9.64 16.32
C ASN A 506 4.81 10.63 17.34
N ILE A 507 5.56 11.65 16.91
CA ILE A 507 6.05 12.71 17.80
C ILE A 507 4.88 13.49 18.39
N LYS A 508 3.88 13.88 17.58
CA LYS A 508 2.67 14.57 18.05
C LYS A 508 1.93 13.74 19.10
N LYS A 509 1.79 12.43 18.86
CA LYS A 509 1.15 11.49 19.78
C LYS A 509 1.94 11.35 21.08
N MET A 510 3.26 11.26 21.00
CA MET A 510 4.14 11.22 22.16
C MET A 510 3.95 12.47 23.03
N CYS A 511 3.99 13.67 22.44
CA CYS A 511 3.74 14.92 23.15
C CYS A 511 2.37 14.93 23.87
N ALA A 512 1.32 14.45 23.20
CA ALA A 512 -0.02 14.39 23.79
C ALA A 512 -0.10 13.42 24.98
N LYS A 513 0.54 12.25 24.88
CA LYS A 513 0.59 11.27 25.99
C LYS A 513 1.38 11.82 27.19
N LEU A 514 2.47 12.50 26.96
CA LEU A 514 3.28 13.10 28.01
C LEU A 514 2.54 14.20 28.76
N ARG A 515 1.89 15.10 28.04
CA ARG A 515 1.04 16.14 28.64
C ARG A 515 -0.06 15.51 29.50
N LYS A 516 -0.73 14.47 29.02
CA LYS A 516 -1.78 13.75 29.75
C LYS A 516 -1.25 13.06 31.02
N ALA A 517 0.02 12.62 31.01
CA ALA A 517 0.67 11.99 32.15
C ALA A 517 1.24 12.99 33.17
N GLY A 518 1.05 14.30 32.96
CA GLY A 518 1.61 15.35 33.84
C GLY A 518 3.14 15.40 33.85
N LYS A 519 3.80 14.74 32.89
CA LYS A 519 5.26 14.74 32.77
C LYS A 519 5.71 15.99 32.01
N GLU A 520 6.65 16.72 32.59
CA GLU A 520 7.28 17.83 31.89
C GLU A 520 7.97 17.36 30.62
N LEU A 521 7.62 17.96 29.49
CA LEU A 521 8.21 17.65 28.18
C LEU A 521 9.73 17.86 28.18
N ILE A 522 10.22 18.79 29.02
CA ILE A 522 11.65 19.09 29.17
C ILE A 522 12.41 17.94 29.83
N THR A 523 11.86 17.33 30.87
CA THR A 523 12.52 16.25 31.62
C THR A 523 12.68 15.02 30.74
N LEU A 524 11.71 14.76 29.86
CA LEU A 524 11.82 13.68 28.92
C LEU A 524 12.75 13.98 27.73
N ALA A 525 12.75 15.20 27.23
CA ALA A 525 13.75 15.61 26.25
C ALA A 525 15.15 15.32 26.82
N LYS A 526 15.43 15.70 28.08
CA LYS A 526 16.69 15.40 28.77
C LYS A 526 16.91 13.89 28.95
N SER A 527 15.91 13.09 29.32
CA SER A 527 16.04 11.63 29.53
C SER A 527 16.21 10.84 28.22
N ILE A 528 15.64 11.31 27.11
CA ILE A 528 15.94 10.82 25.76
C ILE A 528 17.43 11.03 25.46
N PHE A 529 18.03 12.14 25.94
CA PHE A 529 19.46 12.40 25.81
C PHE A 529 20.35 11.42 26.57
N ILE A 530 20.01 11.06 27.79
CA ILE A 530 20.85 10.21 28.65
C ILE A 530 20.79 8.75 28.21
N GLY A 531 19.62 8.23 27.82
CA GLY A 531 19.44 6.83 27.42
C GLY A 531 20.18 6.44 26.14
N LEU A 532 20.21 7.32 25.14
CA LEU A 532 20.94 7.08 23.88
C LEU A 532 22.48 7.14 24.05
N PHE A 533 22.98 7.85 25.05
CA PHE A 533 24.40 7.84 25.40
C PHE A 533 24.84 6.49 26.00
N ILE A 534 24.00 5.87 26.83
CA ILE A 534 24.29 4.58 27.50
C ILE A 534 24.22 3.42 26.49
N THR A 535 23.28 3.43 25.55
CA THR A 535 23.19 2.40 24.49
C THR A 535 24.30 2.49 23.44
N ARG A 536 24.87 3.67 23.21
CA ARG A 536 26.07 3.84 22.37
C ARG A 536 27.34 3.23 23.03
N TYR A 537 27.42 3.21 24.37
CA TYR A 537 28.58 2.65 25.07
C TYR A 537 28.52 1.12 25.19
N ASN A 538 27.35 0.50 25.13
CA ASN A 538 27.19 -0.96 25.30
C ASN A 538 27.16 -1.78 23.99
N GLY A 539 27.58 -1.25 22.86
CA GLY A 539 27.94 -2.02 21.65
C GLY A 539 26.87 -2.88 20.97
N LYS A 540 25.64 -2.97 21.51
CA LYS A 540 24.61 -3.90 21.00
C LYS A 540 23.75 -3.37 19.82
N ILE A 541 23.74 -2.08 19.55
CA ILE A 541 23.03 -1.52 18.39
C ILE A 541 23.90 -1.50 17.12
N ALA A 542 25.23 -1.47 17.28
CA ALA A 542 26.15 -1.48 16.14
C ALA A 542 26.21 -2.85 15.41
N THR A 543 25.90 -3.94 16.10
CA THR A 543 26.00 -5.31 15.53
C THR A 543 24.82 -5.70 14.64
N CYS A 544 23.63 -5.08 14.77
CA CYS A 544 22.50 -5.36 13.87
C CYS A 544 22.65 -4.75 12.46
N TYR A 545 23.39 -3.66 12.32
CA TYR A 545 23.54 -2.98 11.01
C TYR A 545 24.71 -3.54 10.18
N GLN A 546 25.76 -4.08 10.79
CA GLN A 546 26.94 -4.58 10.06
C GLN A 546 26.82 -6.04 9.58
N MET A 547 25.88 -6.83 10.09
CA MET A 547 25.71 -8.22 9.67
C MET A 547 24.95 -8.42 8.36
N ASN A 548 24.22 -7.42 7.88
CA ASN A 548 23.46 -7.54 6.62
C ASN A 548 24.25 -7.14 5.36
N GLU A 549 25.38 -6.44 5.48
CA GLU A 549 26.24 -6.14 4.30
C GLU A 549 27.13 -7.33 3.89
N LYS A 550 27.36 -8.31 4.79
CA LYS A 550 28.20 -9.48 4.49
C LYS A 550 27.46 -10.72 3.98
N LYS A 551 26.13 -10.67 3.84
CA LYS A 551 25.32 -11.76 3.26
C LYS A 551 24.71 -11.44 1.90
N ALA A 552 25.01 -10.28 1.34
CA ALA A 552 24.57 -9.86 -0.01
C ALA A 552 25.76 -9.60 -0.97
N ALA A 553 26.92 -10.18 -0.67
CA ALA A 553 28.07 -10.28 -1.58
C ALA A 553 28.31 -11.74 -1.94
#